data_4daf8596000eaab1147074e6df616266
#
_entry.id   4daf8596000eaab1147074e6df616266
#
_cell.length_a   1.000
_cell.length_b   1.000
_cell.length_c   1.000
_cell.angle_alpha   90.00
_cell.angle_beta   90.00
_cell.angle_gamma   90.00
#
_symmetry.space_group_name_H-M   'P 1'
#
loop_
_entity.id
_entity.type
_entity.pdbx_description
1 polymer ?
#
loop_
_entity_poly.entity_id
_entity_poly.type
_entity_poly.pdbx_seq_one_letter_code
_entity_poly.pdbx_strand_id
1 'polypeptide(L)'
;EEQNEVLAQQKQLLERRMYRLDPAPPKLPAQEYIVRYLTEKEDKYLAWYLHDQEPALNKLAQAACERYAMAEHFADIKQAAVCGILTALQKYDPAVGAPFVAFQKRYVQDGIDDYIRTAQSGVITMTTDTYPILRRIMAIYHLNGDDCSDSCIQRIADETGMGEKSVRKYIAIGTLNERRVDFY
;
A
#
# COMPACT_ATOMS: atom_id res chain seq x y z
N GLU A 1 -31.56 17.72 5.33
CA GLU A 1 -30.68 18.33 4.32
C GLU A 1 -29.72 19.33 4.97
N GLU A 2 -30.17 20.29 5.74
CA GLU A 2 -29.35 21.33 6.42
C GLU A 2 -28.25 20.74 7.32
N GLN A 3 -28.50 19.67 8.06
CA GLN A 3 -27.50 19.02 8.93
C GLN A 3 -26.37 18.34 8.12
N ASN A 4 -26.66 17.80 6.94
CA ASN A 4 -25.66 17.18 6.07
C ASN A 4 -24.76 18.23 5.39
N GLU A 5 -25.30 19.40 5.05
CA GLU A 5 -24.51 20.53 4.52
C GLU A 5 -23.56 21.12 5.56
N VAL A 6 -24.03 21.27 6.81
CA VAL A 6 -23.17 21.73 7.93
C VAL A 6 -22.06 20.74 8.21
N LEU A 7 -22.34 19.44 8.15
CA LEU A 7 -21.34 18.37 8.35
C LEU A 7 -20.29 18.37 7.23
N ALA A 8 -20.73 18.56 5.98
CA ALA A 8 -19.84 18.66 4.83
C ALA A 8 -18.94 19.90 4.89
N GLN A 9 -19.50 21.05 5.31
CA GLN A 9 -18.71 22.27 5.52
C GLN A 9 -17.70 22.13 6.66
N GLN A 10 -18.08 21.48 7.77
CA GLN A 10 -17.15 21.22 8.87
C GLN A 10 -16.03 20.26 8.49
N LYS A 11 -16.34 19.20 7.73
CA LYS A 11 -15.31 18.30 7.16
C LYS A 11 -14.34 19.06 6.27
N GLN A 12 -14.84 19.90 5.36
CA GLN A 12 -14.01 20.70 4.46
C GLN A 12 -13.14 21.71 5.19
N LEU A 13 -13.63 22.29 6.29
CA LEU A 13 -12.87 23.20 7.16
C LEU A 13 -11.80 22.46 7.97
N LEU A 14 -12.08 21.25 8.45
CA LEU A 14 -11.12 20.40 9.15
C LEU A 14 -10.02 19.92 8.22
N GLU A 15 -10.37 19.49 7.00
CA GLU A 15 -9.41 19.13 5.96
C GLU A 15 -8.51 20.30 5.60
N ARG A 16 -9.06 21.49 5.40
CA ARG A 16 -8.27 22.72 5.15
C ARG A 16 -7.36 23.10 6.32
N ARG A 17 -7.74 22.83 7.58
CA ARG A 17 -6.89 23.10 8.76
C ARG A 17 -5.80 22.04 8.95
N MET A 18 -6.08 20.78 8.69
CA MET A 18 -5.10 19.69 8.82
C MET A 18 -3.95 19.80 7.81
N TYR A 19 -4.22 20.37 6.61
CA TYR A 19 -3.20 20.51 5.55
C TYR A 19 -2.52 21.88 5.52
N ARG A 20 -2.84 22.79 6.46
CA ARG A 20 -2.16 24.08 6.56
C ARG A 20 -0.88 23.92 7.36
N LEU A 21 0.23 23.74 6.65
CA LEU A 21 1.55 23.81 7.25
C LEU A 21 1.82 25.28 7.63
N ASP A 22 2.00 25.54 8.91
CA ASP A 22 2.38 26.86 9.42
C ASP A 22 3.72 26.70 10.17
N PRO A 23 4.79 27.32 9.71
CA PRO A 23 4.88 28.20 8.55
C PRO A 23 4.81 27.48 7.21
N ALA A 24 4.39 28.23 6.15
CA ALA A 24 4.36 27.69 4.78
C ALA A 24 5.76 27.19 4.35
N PRO A 25 5.84 26.06 3.65
CA PRO A 25 7.11 25.48 3.26
C PRO A 25 7.89 26.45 2.35
N PRO A 26 9.18 26.69 2.59
CA PRO A 26 10.03 27.40 1.65
C PRO A 26 10.17 26.55 0.37
N LYS A 27 10.39 27.18 -0.78
CA LYS A 27 10.64 26.46 -2.04
C LYS A 27 12.08 25.95 -2.08
N LEU A 28 12.29 24.80 -1.49
CA LEU A 28 13.59 24.09 -1.49
C LEU A 28 13.51 22.81 -2.33
N PRO A 29 14.65 22.33 -2.88
CA PRO A 29 14.71 21.00 -3.45
C PRO A 29 14.34 19.92 -2.41
N ALA A 30 13.65 18.86 -2.81
CA ALA A 30 13.20 17.77 -1.92
C ALA A 30 14.35 17.21 -1.05
N GLN A 31 15.53 17.05 -1.63
CA GLN A 31 16.73 16.58 -0.91
C GLN A 31 17.14 17.52 0.24
N GLU A 32 17.00 18.83 0.07
CA GLU A 32 17.39 19.83 1.06
C GLU A 32 16.56 19.72 2.34
N TYR A 33 15.25 19.43 2.24
CA TYR A 33 14.42 19.19 3.42
C TYR A 33 14.94 18.03 4.25
N ILE A 34 15.34 16.93 3.59
CA ILE A 34 15.86 15.73 4.27
C ILE A 34 17.21 16.01 4.93
N VAL A 35 18.13 16.70 4.24
CA VAL A 35 19.42 17.07 4.81
C VAL A 35 19.23 17.94 6.05
N ARG A 36 18.35 18.95 6.01
CA ARG A 36 18.03 19.79 7.16
C ARG A 36 17.39 19.02 8.30
N TYR A 37 16.44 18.14 8.00
CA TYR A 37 15.85 17.29 9.01
C TYR A 37 16.89 16.44 9.74
N LEU A 38 17.83 15.84 9.01
CA LEU A 38 18.87 15.00 9.59
C LEU A 38 19.91 15.78 10.42
N THR A 39 20.17 17.04 10.04
CA THR A 39 21.14 17.92 10.72
C THR A 39 20.54 18.65 11.90
N GLU A 40 19.38 19.32 11.68
CA GLU A 40 18.75 20.21 12.65
C GLU A 40 17.78 19.48 13.57
N LYS A 41 17.29 18.29 13.18
CA LYS A 41 16.32 17.46 13.90
C LYS A 41 14.99 18.15 14.18
N GLU A 42 14.60 19.09 13.33
CA GLU A 42 13.31 19.78 13.43
C GLU A 42 12.26 19.13 12.53
N ASP A 43 11.15 18.70 13.12
CA ASP A 43 10.04 17.97 12.45
C ASP A 43 9.38 18.78 11.33
N LYS A 44 9.48 20.12 11.34
CA LYS A 44 8.97 20.97 10.25
C LYS A 44 9.54 20.59 8.89
N TYR A 45 10.84 20.22 8.81
CA TYR A 45 11.46 19.84 7.53
C TYR A 45 10.89 18.54 6.99
N LEU A 46 10.63 17.57 7.86
CA LEU A 46 9.98 16.33 7.48
C LEU A 46 8.53 16.58 7.03
N ALA A 47 7.78 17.42 7.74
CA ALA A 47 6.42 17.80 7.36
C ALA A 47 6.39 18.50 5.99
N TRP A 48 7.32 19.40 5.72
CA TRP A 48 7.46 20.07 4.42
C TRP A 48 7.84 19.10 3.31
N TYR A 49 8.74 18.16 3.60
CA TYR A 49 9.08 17.09 2.66
C TYR A 49 7.88 16.23 2.30
N LEU A 50 7.12 15.74 3.29
CA LEU A 50 5.93 14.93 3.07
C LEU A 50 4.87 15.69 2.26
N HIS A 51 4.70 16.99 2.53
CA HIS A 51 3.81 17.84 1.75
C HIS A 51 4.27 17.97 0.28
N ASP A 52 5.56 18.16 0.04
CA ASP A 52 6.15 18.18 -1.31
C ASP A 52 5.93 16.87 -2.07
N GLN A 53 6.00 15.73 -1.35
CA GLN A 53 5.78 14.40 -1.93
C GLN A 53 4.30 14.01 -2.07
N GLU A 54 3.38 14.77 -1.51
CA GLU A 54 1.95 14.42 -1.48
C GLU A 54 1.34 14.13 -2.86
N PRO A 55 1.61 14.91 -3.94
CA PRO A 55 1.08 14.59 -5.27
C PRO A 55 1.57 13.25 -5.81
N ALA A 56 2.82 12.88 -5.53
CA ALA A 56 3.40 11.59 -5.93
C ALA A 56 2.79 10.43 -5.14
N LEU A 57 2.61 10.62 -3.82
CA LEU A 57 1.97 9.63 -2.95
C LEU A 57 0.50 9.40 -3.34
N ASN A 58 -0.24 10.46 -3.67
CA ASN A 58 -1.62 10.35 -4.15
C ASN A 58 -1.69 9.52 -5.45
N LYS A 59 -0.77 9.74 -6.40
CA LYS A 59 -0.72 8.95 -7.65
C LYS A 59 -0.41 7.48 -7.39
N LEU A 60 0.52 7.18 -6.47
CA LEU A 60 0.86 5.80 -6.11
C LEU A 60 -0.30 5.10 -5.43
N ALA A 61 -0.96 5.77 -4.46
CA ALA A 61 -2.13 5.23 -3.78
C ALA A 61 -3.29 5.00 -4.77
N GLN A 62 -3.55 5.95 -5.68
CA GLN A 62 -4.57 5.81 -6.71
C GLN A 62 -4.29 4.60 -7.62
N ALA A 63 -3.07 4.47 -8.14
CA ALA A 63 -2.68 3.36 -8.99
C ALA A 63 -2.79 2.00 -8.26
N ALA A 64 -2.47 1.95 -6.96
CA ALA A 64 -2.65 0.76 -6.15
C ALA A 64 -4.14 0.43 -5.96
N CYS A 65 -4.99 1.41 -5.65
CA CYS A 65 -6.44 1.24 -5.54
C CYS A 65 -7.05 0.66 -6.81
N GLU A 66 -6.68 1.21 -7.98
CA GLU A 66 -7.16 0.74 -9.28
C GLU A 66 -6.69 -0.69 -9.57
N ARG A 67 -5.39 -0.97 -9.33
CA ARG A 67 -4.79 -2.29 -9.59
C ARG A 67 -5.39 -3.41 -8.74
N TYR A 68 -5.77 -3.12 -7.50
CA TYR A 68 -6.22 -4.11 -6.53
C TYR A 68 -7.72 -4.03 -6.20
N ALA A 69 -8.46 -3.15 -6.90
CA ALA A 69 -9.88 -2.90 -6.68
C ALA A 69 -10.21 -2.55 -5.21
N MET A 70 -9.43 -1.63 -4.61
CA MET A 70 -9.49 -1.25 -3.19
C MET A 70 -9.71 0.27 -3.04
N ALA A 71 -10.72 0.83 -3.71
CA ALA A 71 -10.95 2.28 -3.74
C ALA A 71 -11.19 2.88 -2.35
N GLU A 72 -11.87 2.17 -1.46
CA GLU A 72 -12.14 2.56 -0.08
C GLU A 72 -10.89 2.63 0.81
N HIS A 73 -9.81 1.96 0.40
CA HIS A 73 -8.53 1.94 1.14
C HIS A 73 -7.53 3.02 0.73
N PHE A 74 -7.96 4.01 -0.08
CA PHE A 74 -7.06 5.05 -0.60
C PHE A 74 -6.25 5.74 0.51
N ALA A 75 -6.91 6.16 1.59
CA ALA A 75 -6.26 6.86 2.71
C ALA A 75 -5.24 5.97 3.43
N ASP A 76 -5.58 4.71 3.63
CA ASP A 76 -4.72 3.75 4.32
C ASP A 76 -3.51 3.37 3.47
N ILE A 77 -3.70 3.16 2.16
CA ILE A 77 -2.60 2.90 1.21
C ILE A 77 -1.65 4.10 1.15
N LYS A 78 -2.20 5.34 1.11
CA LYS A 78 -1.39 6.56 1.19
C LYS A 78 -0.61 6.62 2.50
N GLN A 79 -1.23 6.30 3.63
CA GLN A 79 -0.58 6.25 4.93
C GLN A 79 0.52 5.18 4.99
N ALA A 80 0.29 4.01 4.41
CA ALA A 80 1.30 2.95 4.30
C ALA A 80 2.53 3.41 3.47
N ALA A 81 2.30 4.16 2.41
CA ALA A 81 3.36 4.79 1.62
C ALA A 81 4.19 5.79 2.45
N VAL A 82 3.53 6.61 3.29
CA VAL A 82 4.20 7.53 4.23
C VAL A 82 5.02 6.74 5.26
N CYS A 83 4.50 5.66 5.82
CA CYS A 83 5.26 4.78 6.71
C CYS A 83 6.52 4.20 6.02
N GLY A 84 6.42 3.88 4.73
CA GLY A 84 7.58 3.49 3.91
C GLY A 84 8.64 4.60 3.83
N ILE A 85 8.24 5.87 3.65
CA ILE A 85 9.18 7.02 3.68
C ILE A 85 9.89 7.10 5.03
N LEU A 86 9.15 6.99 6.15
CA LEU A 86 9.72 7.04 7.49
C LEU A 86 10.70 5.89 7.74
N THR A 87 10.37 4.69 7.24
CA THR A 87 11.28 3.53 7.31
C THR A 87 12.55 3.76 6.50
N ALA A 88 12.44 4.33 5.30
CA ALA A 88 13.59 4.70 4.47
C ALA A 88 14.47 5.72 5.19
N LEU A 89 13.88 6.73 5.83
CA LEU A 89 14.59 7.79 6.52
C LEU A 89 15.46 7.27 7.68
N GLN A 90 14.98 6.25 8.40
CA GLN A 90 15.76 5.60 9.46
C GLN A 90 17.01 4.87 8.96
N LYS A 91 17.01 4.45 7.68
CA LYS A 91 18.09 3.66 7.06
C LYS A 91 18.94 4.49 6.08
N TYR A 92 18.56 5.73 5.85
CA TYR A 92 19.24 6.58 4.88
C TYR A 92 20.52 7.15 5.43
N ASP A 93 21.60 6.97 4.66
CA ASP A 93 22.91 7.60 4.92
C ASP A 93 23.22 8.60 3.80
N PRO A 94 23.22 9.91 4.09
CA PRO A 94 23.56 10.95 3.11
C PRO A 94 24.98 10.83 2.56
N ALA A 95 25.91 10.20 3.30
CA ALA A 95 27.31 10.04 2.89
C ALA A 95 27.46 9.13 1.67
N VAL A 96 26.50 8.26 1.40
CA VAL A 96 26.47 7.38 0.22
C VAL A 96 26.25 8.17 -1.08
N GLY A 97 25.76 9.40 -1.01
CA GLY A 97 25.58 10.31 -2.14
C GLY A 97 24.35 10.03 -3.02
N ALA A 98 23.53 9.02 -2.71
CA ALA A 98 22.30 8.76 -3.43
C ALA A 98 21.18 9.74 -3.01
N PRO A 99 20.39 10.32 -3.92
CA PRO A 99 19.26 11.16 -3.56
C PRO A 99 18.21 10.38 -2.76
N PHE A 100 17.69 10.98 -1.67
CA PHE A 100 16.72 10.32 -0.81
C PHE A 100 15.44 9.90 -1.56
N VAL A 101 14.97 10.73 -2.50
CA VAL A 101 13.79 10.43 -3.35
C VAL A 101 13.98 9.12 -4.15
N ALA A 102 15.20 8.83 -4.60
CA ALA A 102 15.49 7.56 -5.27
C ALA A 102 15.58 6.39 -4.27
N PHE A 103 16.23 6.63 -3.12
CA PHE A 103 16.41 5.64 -2.07
C PHE A 103 15.08 5.18 -1.45
N GLN A 104 14.12 6.09 -1.21
CA GLN A 104 12.84 5.78 -0.56
C GLN A 104 11.91 4.90 -1.41
N LYS A 105 12.05 4.90 -2.76
CA LYS A 105 11.08 4.26 -3.68
C LYS A 105 10.77 2.81 -3.30
N ARG A 106 11.81 2.03 -2.98
CA ARG A 106 11.65 0.63 -2.58
C ARG A 106 10.82 0.52 -1.29
N TYR A 107 11.15 1.31 -0.28
CA TYR A 107 10.47 1.27 1.01
C TYR A 107 9.01 1.72 0.93
N VAL A 108 8.72 2.70 0.08
CA VAL A 108 7.35 3.14 -0.22
C VAL A 108 6.56 2.01 -0.86
N GLN A 109 7.15 1.32 -1.85
CA GLN A 109 6.50 0.19 -2.50
C GLN A 109 6.31 -0.98 -1.53
N ASP A 110 7.34 -1.33 -0.76
CA ASP A 110 7.26 -2.38 0.26
C ASP A 110 6.14 -2.08 1.29
N GLY A 111 5.99 -0.82 1.72
CA GLY A 111 4.93 -0.40 2.64
C GLY A 111 3.52 -0.56 2.04
N ILE A 112 3.33 -0.17 0.79
CA ILE A 112 2.06 -0.34 0.06
C ILE A 112 1.75 -1.83 -0.10
N ASP A 113 2.71 -2.63 -0.54
CA ASP A 113 2.52 -4.07 -0.80
C ASP A 113 2.22 -4.83 0.51
N ASP A 114 2.86 -4.46 1.62
CA ASP A 114 2.58 -5.02 2.95
C ASP A 114 1.15 -4.70 3.42
N TYR A 115 0.70 -3.45 3.22
CA TYR A 115 -0.66 -3.06 3.55
C TYR A 115 -1.68 -3.86 2.72
N ILE A 116 -1.51 -3.90 1.39
CA ILE A 116 -2.42 -4.62 0.49
C ILE A 116 -2.47 -6.10 0.85
N ARG A 117 -1.30 -6.72 1.07
CA ARG A 117 -1.19 -8.11 1.48
C ARG A 117 -1.96 -8.37 2.78
N THR A 118 -1.84 -7.49 3.76
CA THR A 118 -2.51 -7.61 5.05
C THR A 118 -4.03 -7.42 4.91
N ALA A 119 -4.45 -6.39 4.18
CA ALA A 119 -5.86 -6.08 3.97
C ALA A 119 -6.59 -7.17 3.16
N GLN A 120 -5.92 -7.80 2.19
CA GLN A 120 -6.48 -8.87 1.36
C GLN A 120 -6.28 -10.28 1.93
N SER A 121 -5.49 -10.45 2.99
CA SER A 121 -5.19 -11.78 3.55
C SER A 121 -6.35 -12.42 4.32
N GLY A 122 -7.42 -11.67 4.63
CA GLY A 122 -8.59 -12.22 5.32
C GLY A 122 -8.23 -12.96 6.62
N VAL A 123 -8.62 -14.24 6.73
CA VAL A 123 -8.42 -15.06 7.94
C VAL A 123 -6.98 -15.52 8.10
N ILE A 124 -6.29 -15.80 6.99
CA ILE A 124 -4.92 -16.35 7.00
C ILE A 124 -3.98 -15.36 6.32
N THR A 125 -3.10 -14.73 7.10
CA THR A 125 -2.07 -13.84 6.59
C THR A 125 -0.93 -14.63 5.96
N MET A 126 -0.59 -14.31 4.72
CA MET A 126 0.50 -14.94 3.98
C MET A 126 1.78 -14.11 4.08
N THR A 127 2.93 -14.77 3.94
CA THR A 127 4.21 -14.06 3.84
C THR A 127 4.34 -13.35 2.50
N THR A 128 5.23 -12.36 2.41
CA THR A 128 5.50 -11.60 1.18
C THR A 128 5.85 -12.50 0.00
N ASP A 129 6.57 -13.61 0.23
CA ASP A 129 6.98 -14.54 -0.83
C ASP A 129 5.85 -15.46 -1.28
N THR A 130 4.94 -15.83 -0.38
CA THR A 130 3.86 -16.78 -0.67
C THR A 130 2.60 -16.12 -1.20
N TYR A 131 2.37 -14.85 -0.89
CA TYR A 131 1.19 -14.12 -1.33
C TYR A 131 1.04 -13.99 -2.86
N PRO A 132 2.10 -13.67 -3.64
CA PRO A 132 2.02 -13.69 -5.10
C PRO A 132 1.67 -15.05 -5.68
N ILE A 133 2.13 -16.12 -5.04
CA ILE A 133 1.82 -17.52 -5.45
C ILE A 133 0.34 -17.79 -5.24
N LEU A 134 -0.20 -17.45 -4.05
CA LEU A 134 -1.62 -17.58 -3.75
C LEU A 134 -2.46 -16.82 -4.79
N ARG A 135 -2.14 -15.56 -5.07
CA ARG A 135 -2.87 -14.75 -6.04
C ARG A 135 -2.87 -15.35 -7.44
N ARG A 136 -1.72 -15.88 -7.90
CA ARG A 136 -1.62 -16.53 -9.20
C ARG A 136 -2.50 -17.79 -9.27
N ILE A 137 -2.46 -18.62 -8.24
CA ILE A 137 -3.28 -19.84 -8.17
C ILE A 137 -4.77 -19.47 -8.15
N MET A 138 -5.19 -18.50 -7.33
CA MET A 138 -6.60 -18.09 -7.25
C MET A 138 -7.07 -17.46 -8.56
N ALA A 139 -6.26 -16.67 -9.24
CA ALA A 139 -6.61 -16.12 -10.55
C ALA A 139 -6.88 -17.22 -11.60
N ILE A 140 -6.05 -18.26 -11.65
CA ILE A 140 -6.25 -19.39 -12.56
C ILE A 140 -7.49 -20.21 -12.13
N TYR A 141 -7.69 -20.40 -10.84
CA TYR A 141 -8.83 -21.09 -10.26
C TYR A 141 -10.16 -20.42 -10.66
N HIS A 142 -10.29 -19.11 -10.49
CA HIS A 142 -11.48 -18.35 -10.89
C HIS A 142 -11.71 -18.32 -12.41
N LEU A 143 -10.65 -18.23 -13.21
CA LEU A 143 -10.74 -18.34 -14.67
C LEU A 143 -11.28 -19.70 -15.14
N ASN A 144 -11.15 -20.73 -14.32
CA ASN A 144 -11.68 -22.06 -14.58
C ASN A 144 -13.06 -22.29 -13.91
N GLY A 145 -13.75 -21.23 -13.46
CA GLY A 145 -15.09 -21.31 -12.89
C GLY A 145 -15.14 -21.96 -11.52
N ASP A 146 -14.08 -21.79 -10.70
CA ASP A 146 -13.98 -22.32 -9.34
C ASP A 146 -14.07 -23.87 -9.26
N ASP A 147 -13.61 -24.53 -10.32
CA ASP A 147 -13.65 -25.99 -10.43
C ASP A 147 -12.54 -26.65 -9.59
N CYS A 148 -12.94 -27.46 -8.62
CA CYS A 148 -12.06 -28.24 -7.74
C CYS A 148 -11.81 -29.67 -8.25
N SER A 149 -12.16 -29.99 -9.50
CA SER A 149 -11.91 -31.31 -10.08
C SER A 149 -10.41 -31.63 -10.14
N ASP A 150 -10.08 -32.92 -10.10
CA ASP A 150 -8.68 -33.35 -10.17
C ASP A 150 -8.02 -32.87 -11.47
N SER A 151 -8.75 -32.85 -12.58
CA SER A 151 -8.26 -32.36 -13.86
C SER A 151 -7.94 -30.85 -13.85
N CYS A 152 -8.76 -30.03 -13.16
CA CYS A 152 -8.50 -28.61 -12.99
C CYS A 152 -7.30 -28.37 -12.08
N ILE A 153 -7.23 -29.07 -10.96
CA ILE A 153 -6.08 -29.01 -10.04
C ILE A 153 -4.77 -29.38 -10.73
N GLN A 154 -4.78 -30.48 -11.52
CA GLN A 154 -3.59 -30.90 -12.29
C GLN A 154 -3.15 -29.80 -13.27
N ARG A 155 -4.09 -29.19 -13.99
CA ARG A 155 -3.77 -28.08 -14.92
C ARG A 155 -3.15 -26.88 -14.19
N ILE A 156 -3.71 -26.49 -13.03
CA ILE A 156 -3.14 -25.40 -12.22
C ILE A 156 -1.73 -25.79 -11.73
N ALA A 157 -1.54 -27.04 -11.34
CA ALA A 157 -0.24 -27.57 -10.92
C ALA A 157 0.79 -27.47 -12.04
N ASP A 158 0.43 -27.89 -13.26
CA ASP A 158 1.29 -27.83 -14.45
C ASP A 158 1.63 -26.37 -14.83
N GLU A 159 0.66 -25.44 -14.81
CA GLU A 159 0.88 -24.02 -15.12
C GLU A 159 1.73 -23.29 -14.08
N THR A 160 1.66 -23.70 -12.82
CA THR A 160 2.39 -23.05 -11.72
C THR A 160 3.70 -23.71 -11.39
N GLY A 161 3.93 -24.96 -11.88
CA GLY A 161 5.08 -25.79 -11.53
C GLY A 161 5.02 -26.34 -10.10
N MET A 162 3.83 -26.38 -9.49
CA MET A 162 3.63 -26.80 -8.10
C MET A 162 2.96 -28.19 -8.04
N GLY A 163 3.20 -28.90 -6.93
CA GLY A 163 2.48 -30.16 -6.70
C GLY A 163 0.99 -29.92 -6.38
N GLU A 164 0.11 -30.80 -6.86
CA GLU A 164 -1.35 -30.73 -6.64
C GLU A 164 -1.76 -30.50 -5.19
N LYS A 165 -1.08 -31.17 -4.24
CA LYS A 165 -1.33 -31.01 -2.81
C LYS A 165 -1.14 -29.57 -2.34
N SER A 166 -0.13 -28.88 -2.88
CA SER A 166 0.13 -27.47 -2.58
C SER A 166 -0.93 -26.57 -3.22
N VAL A 167 -1.30 -26.84 -4.47
CA VAL A 167 -2.37 -26.12 -5.17
C VAL A 167 -3.68 -26.20 -4.38
N ARG A 168 -4.10 -27.39 -3.96
CA ARG A 168 -5.30 -27.59 -3.12
C ARG A 168 -5.24 -26.79 -1.82
N LYS A 169 -4.06 -26.77 -1.16
CA LYS A 169 -3.85 -25.99 0.06
C LYS A 169 -4.03 -24.49 -0.20
N TYR A 170 -3.46 -23.96 -1.28
CA TYR A 170 -3.60 -22.55 -1.63
C TYR A 170 -5.03 -22.16 -2.00
N ILE A 171 -5.73 -23.01 -2.76
CA ILE A 171 -7.15 -22.78 -3.08
C ILE A 171 -7.99 -22.76 -1.79
N ALA A 172 -7.77 -23.70 -0.86
CA ALA A 172 -8.49 -23.71 0.41
C ALA A 172 -8.24 -22.44 1.24
N ILE A 173 -6.99 -21.95 1.27
CA ILE A 173 -6.64 -20.69 1.95
C ILE A 173 -7.31 -19.50 1.26
N GLY A 174 -7.24 -19.41 -0.08
CA GLY A 174 -7.83 -18.33 -0.86
C GLY A 174 -9.33 -18.25 -0.66
N THR A 175 -10.03 -19.37 -0.80
CA THR A 175 -11.49 -19.46 -0.60
C THR A 175 -11.91 -19.11 0.83
N LEU A 176 -11.11 -19.46 1.86
CA LEU A 176 -11.38 -19.04 3.23
C LEU A 176 -11.22 -17.53 3.43
N ASN A 177 -10.23 -16.92 2.77
CA ASN A 177 -10.00 -15.48 2.85
C ASN A 177 -11.11 -14.70 2.13
N GLU A 178 -11.62 -15.18 1.01
CA GLU A 178 -12.70 -14.55 0.24
C GLU A 178 -14.04 -14.59 0.97
N ARG A 179 -14.40 -15.71 1.60
CA ARG A 179 -15.66 -15.88 2.35
C ARG A 179 -15.84 -14.90 3.50
N ARG A 180 -14.78 -14.25 3.98
CA ARG A 180 -14.88 -13.27 5.07
C ARG A 180 -15.44 -11.92 4.62
N VAL A 181 -15.36 -11.59 3.34
CA VAL A 181 -15.85 -10.31 2.79
C VAL A 181 -17.37 -10.24 2.80
N ASP A 182 -18.06 -11.39 2.81
CA ASP A 182 -19.53 -11.48 2.75
C ASP A 182 -20.24 -11.26 4.10
N PHE A 183 -19.50 -10.97 5.19
CA PHE A 183 -20.06 -10.80 6.53
C PHE A 183 -20.08 -9.35 7.07
N TYR A 184 -19.81 -8.33 6.21
CA TYR A 184 -19.86 -6.92 6.62
C TYR A 184 -20.77 -6.09 5.73
#